data_9603c5e2313db96042df0b30b6de08fd
#
_entry.id   9603c5e2313db96042df0b30b6de08fd
#
_cell.length_a   1.000
_cell.length_b   1.000
_cell.length_c   1.000
_cell.angle_alpha   90.00
_cell.angle_beta   90.00
_cell.angle_gamma   90.00
#
_symmetry.space_group_name_H-M   'P 1'
#
loop_
_entity.id
_entity.type
_entity.pdbx_description
1 polymer ?
#
loop_
_entity_poly.entity_id
_entity_poly.type
_entity_poly.pdbx_seq_one_letter_code
_entity_poly.pdbx_strand_id
1 'polypeptide(L)'
;MVSLVLWFLPVETFGVAGLTIIEQRLISIFAFATLMWIFEAIPAWTTSVLIVVLLLLTVSDSSLWIFTHNIPVEELGQTVKYKSIMHCFADPIIMLFIGGFILAIAATKSGLDILLARSMLKPFGTQSRYVLLGFILVTAVFSMFLSNTATAA
;
A
#
# COMPACT_ATOMS: atom_id res chain seq x y z
N MET A 1 1.84 11.92 16.30
CA MET A 1 2.45 13.24 16.62
C MET A 1 3.00 13.92 15.36
N VAL A 2 3.98 13.32 14.64
CA VAL A 2 4.60 13.98 13.45
C VAL A 2 3.58 14.39 12.39
N SER A 3 2.68 13.51 11.98
CA SER A 3 1.64 13.81 10.97
C SER A 3 0.66 14.90 11.40
N LEU A 4 0.33 14.97 12.69
CA LEU A 4 -0.49 16.06 13.23
C LEU A 4 0.27 17.39 13.24
N VAL A 5 1.56 17.37 13.54
CA VAL A 5 2.39 18.58 13.43
C VAL A 5 2.42 19.06 11.99
N LEU A 6 2.67 18.18 11.01
CA LEU A 6 2.66 18.52 9.58
C LEU A 6 1.30 19.06 9.10
N TRP A 7 0.21 18.62 9.71
CA TRP A 7 -1.14 19.10 9.39
C TRP A 7 -1.39 20.55 9.80
N PHE A 8 -0.83 20.95 10.95
CA PHE A 8 -1.07 22.29 11.52
C PHE A 8 0.07 23.29 11.27
N LEU A 9 1.18 22.87 10.65
CA LEU A 9 2.26 23.78 10.31
C LEU A 9 1.79 24.78 9.24
N PRO A 10 2.28 26.03 9.27
CA PRO A 10 2.09 26.96 8.15
C PRO A 10 2.70 26.41 6.86
N VAL A 11 2.00 26.55 5.74
CA VAL A 11 2.43 26.04 4.42
C VAL A 11 3.83 26.54 4.04
N GLU A 12 4.16 27.76 4.43
CA GLU A 12 5.45 28.41 4.18
C GLU A 12 6.64 27.67 4.79
N THR A 13 6.41 26.90 5.87
CA THR A 13 7.47 26.17 6.60
C THR A 13 8.06 25.01 5.78
N PHE A 14 7.34 24.52 4.78
CA PHE A 14 7.81 23.44 3.92
C PHE A 14 8.87 23.88 2.89
N GLY A 15 9.10 25.19 2.72
CA GLY A 15 10.08 25.73 1.78
C GLY A 15 9.78 25.45 0.31
N VAL A 16 8.56 25.02 -0.01
CA VAL A 16 8.08 24.75 -1.36
C VAL A 16 7.19 25.91 -1.79
N ALA A 17 7.65 26.68 -2.78
CA ALA A 17 6.88 27.79 -3.31
C ALA A 17 5.59 27.29 -3.99
N GLY A 18 4.45 27.84 -3.58
CA GLY A 18 3.15 27.53 -4.17
C GLY A 18 2.48 26.25 -3.62
N LEU A 19 2.97 25.69 -2.51
CA LEU A 19 2.32 24.54 -1.85
C LEU A 19 0.92 24.95 -1.37
N THR A 20 -0.09 24.18 -1.78
CA THR A 20 -1.48 24.40 -1.39
C THR A 20 -1.85 23.64 -0.11
N ILE A 21 -2.92 24.06 0.56
CA ILE A 21 -3.41 23.40 1.78
C ILE A 21 -3.79 21.93 1.52
N ILE A 22 -4.35 21.64 0.36
CA ILE A 22 -4.69 20.24 -0.03
C ILE A 22 -3.44 19.40 -0.17
N GLU A 23 -2.39 19.91 -0.80
CA GLU A 23 -1.11 19.21 -0.93
C GLU A 23 -0.45 18.99 0.42
N GLN A 24 -0.50 19.96 1.32
CA GLN A 24 -0.04 19.81 2.70
C GLN A 24 -0.78 18.70 3.45
N ARG A 25 -2.10 18.62 3.30
CA ARG A 25 -2.91 17.54 3.88
C ARG A 25 -2.54 16.18 3.32
N LEU A 26 -2.30 16.09 2.00
CA LEU A 26 -1.82 14.88 1.36
C LEU A 26 -0.48 14.42 1.93
N ILE A 27 0.48 15.34 2.09
CA ILE A 27 1.78 15.04 2.70
C ILE A 27 1.60 14.53 4.14
N SER A 28 0.71 15.15 4.91
CA SER A 28 0.44 14.77 6.30
C SER A 28 -0.20 13.38 6.39
N ILE A 29 -1.15 13.07 5.51
CA ILE A 29 -1.78 11.73 5.41
C ILE A 29 -0.76 10.70 4.94
N PHE A 30 0.10 11.03 3.98
CA PHE A 30 1.17 10.14 3.53
C PHE A 30 2.17 9.83 4.64
N ALA A 31 2.60 10.85 5.39
CA ALA A 31 3.48 10.66 6.55
C ALA A 31 2.80 9.80 7.63
N PHE A 32 1.50 10.00 7.88
CA PHE A 32 0.71 9.16 8.78
C PHE A 32 0.71 7.71 8.32
N ALA A 33 0.39 7.46 7.06
CA ALA A 33 0.35 6.12 6.48
C ALA A 33 1.69 5.39 6.61
N THR A 34 2.78 6.08 6.23
CA THR A 34 4.14 5.55 6.28
C THR A 34 4.54 5.17 7.70
N LEU A 35 4.28 6.05 8.66
CA LEU A 35 4.58 5.78 10.08
C LEU A 35 3.78 4.60 10.63
N MET A 36 2.47 4.52 10.30
CA MET A 36 1.62 3.42 10.75
C MET A 36 2.06 2.07 10.17
N TRP A 37 2.51 2.04 8.90
CA TRP A 37 3.01 0.81 8.29
C TRP A 37 4.41 0.41 8.78
N ILE A 38 5.31 1.38 9.03
CA ILE A 38 6.65 1.08 9.56
C ILE A 38 6.58 0.56 11.00
N PHE A 39 5.76 1.21 11.85
CA PHE A 39 5.65 0.83 13.26
C PHE A 39 4.64 -0.28 13.52
N GLU A 40 3.87 -0.70 12.52
CA GLU A 40 2.82 -1.70 12.65
C GLU A 40 1.88 -1.46 13.84
N ALA A 41 1.66 -0.16 14.18
CA ALA A 41 0.89 0.25 15.35
C ALA A 41 -0.58 -0.20 15.28
N ILE A 42 -1.10 -0.32 14.07
CA ILE A 42 -2.44 -0.84 13.76
C ILE A 42 -2.33 -1.77 12.53
N PRO A 43 -3.25 -2.72 12.36
CA PRO A 43 -3.25 -3.61 11.20
C PRO A 43 -3.20 -2.83 9.88
N ALA A 44 -2.41 -3.31 8.91
CA ALA A 44 -2.20 -2.62 7.62
C ALA A 44 -3.49 -2.32 6.87
N TRP A 45 -4.47 -3.24 6.91
CA TRP A 45 -5.78 -3.03 6.28
C TRP A 45 -6.57 -1.89 6.94
N THR A 46 -6.48 -1.74 8.27
CA THR A 46 -7.12 -0.64 9.01
C THR A 46 -6.50 0.70 8.62
N THR A 47 -5.16 0.76 8.52
CA THR A 47 -4.44 1.95 8.03
C THR A 47 -4.90 2.33 6.63
N SER A 48 -5.03 1.35 5.72
CA SER A 48 -5.45 1.59 4.35
C SER A 48 -6.88 2.17 4.26
N VAL A 49 -7.82 1.60 5.01
CA VAL A 49 -9.20 2.12 5.07
C VAL A 49 -9.21 3.53 5.68
N LEU A 50 -8.44 3.76 6.74
CA LEU A 50 -8.37 5.06 7.39
C LEU A 50 -7.81 6.14 6.46
N ILE A 51 -6.80 5.82 5.65
CA ILE A 51 -6.26 6.73 4.62
C ILE A 51 -7.36 7.14 3.64
N VAL A 52 -8.13 6.18 3.11
CA VAL A 52 -9.23 6.48 2.18
C VAL A 52 -10.27 7.38 2.84
N VAL A 53 -10.64 7.09 4.09
CA VAL A 53 -11.59 7.92 4.85
C VAL A 53 -11.04 9.33 5.06
N LEU A 54 -9.78 9.48 5.46
CA LEU A 54 -9.15 10.79 5.63
C LEU A 54 -9.10 11.58 4.32
N LEU A 55 -8.75 10.94 3.20
CA LEU A 55 -8.76 11.58 1.88
C LEU A 55 -10.17 12.06 1.49
N LEU A 56 -11.19 11.23 1.70
CA LEU A 56 -12.58 11.59 1.40
C LEU A 56 -13.07 12.76 2.26
N LEU A 57 -12.73 12.77 3.54
CA LEU A 57 -13.24 13.78 4.47
C LEU A 57 -12.50 15.12 4.36
N THR A 58 -11.24 15.14 3.91
CA THR A 58 -10.39 16.34 4.04
C THR A 58 -9.85 16.91 2.73
N VAL A 59 -9.73 16.09 1.68
CA VAL A 59 -9.06 16.44 0.42
C VAL A 59 -9.99 16.35 -0.79
N SER A 60 -11.09 15.59 -0.68
CA SER A 60 -11.99 15.37 -1.82
C SER A 60 -12.87 16.59 -2.12
N ASP A 61 -13.43 16.61 -3.32
CA ASP A 61 -14.48 17.55 -3.73
C ASP A 61 -15.77 17.45 -2.89
N SER A 62 -15.95 16.33 -2.18
CA SER A 62 -17.04 16.06 -1.23
C SER A 62 -16.56 16.13 0.22
N SER A 63 -15.45 16.82 0.49
CA SER A 63 -14.91 16.97 1.84
C SER A 63 -15.88 17.69 2.79
N LEU A 64 -15.70 17.45 4.08
CA LEU A 64 -16.52 18.10 5.09
C LEU A 64 -16.33 19.63 5.03
N TRP A 65 -17.43 20.34 5.12
CA TRP A 65 -17.49 21.81 5.10
C TRP A 65 -16.54 22.49 6.09
N ILE A 66 -16.29 21.88 7.23
CA ILE A 66 -15.35 22.37 8.26
C ILE A 66 -13.92 22.54 7.70
N PHE A 67 -13.52 21.72 6.74
CA PHE A 67 -12.16 21.75 6.19
C PHE A 67 -11.99 22.70 5.00
N THR A 68 -13.08 23.24 4.45
CA THR A 68 -13.05 24.08 3.24
C THR A 68 -13.63 25.48 3.42
N HIS A 69 -14.50 25.69 4.41
CA HIS A 69 -15.37 26.86 4.52
C HIS A 69 -14.65 28.21 4.65
N ASN A 70 -13.52 28.30 5.34
CA ASN A 70 -12.85 29.57 5.62
C ASN A 70 -11.52 29.75 4.87
N ILE A 71 -11.29 28.96 3.82
CA ILE A 71 -10.03 28.98 3.09
C ILE A 71 -10.27 29.60 1.71
N PRO A 72 -9.49 30.60 1.31
CA PRO A 72 -9.53 31.15 -0.05
C PRO A 72 -9.25 30.06 -1.08
N VAL A 73 -9.94 30.07 -2.20
CA VAL A 73 -9.80 29.03 -3.26
C VAL A 73 -8.37 28.95 -3.79
N GLU A 74 -7.66 30.08 -3.81
CA GLU A 74 -6.27 30.17 -4.27
C GLU A 74 -5.30 29.42 -3.33
N GLU A 75 -5.54 29.47 -2.02
CA GLU A 75 -4.73 28.78 -1.00
C GLU A 75 -5.15 27.33 -0.82
N LEU A 76 -6.43 27.01 -1.04
CA LEU A 76 -6.95 25.66 -0.89
C LEU A 76 -6.32 24.70 -1.90
N GLY A 77 -6.21 25.13 -3.17
CA GLY A 77 -5.70 24.32 -4.27
C GLY A 77 -6.77 23.40 -4.89
N GLN A 78 -6.34 22.49 -5.75
CA GLN A 78 -7.24 21.56 -6.45
C GLN A 78 -7.68 20.41 -5.55
N THR A 79 -8.98 20.27 -5.33
CA THR A 79 -9.57 19.12 -4.65
C THR A 79 -9.49 17.85 -5.51
N VAL A 80 -9.33 16.72 -4.88
CA VAL A 80 -9.34 15.40 -5.56
C VAL A 80 -10.78 14.92 -5.70
N LYS A 81 -11.17 14.50 -6.89
CA LYS A 81 -12.52 13.96 -7.11
C LYS A 81 -12.73 12.70 -6.25
N TYR A 82 -13.81 12.67 -5.46
CA TYR A 82 -14.15 11.51 -4.63
C TYR A 82 -14.22 10.19 -5.43
N LYS A 83 -14.68 10.26 -6.70
CA LYS A 83 -14.71 9.11 -7.59
C LYS A 83 -13.32 8.54 -7.86
N SER A 84 -12.30 9.39 -7.99
CA SER A 84 -10.90 8.94 -8.19
C SER A 84 -10.37 8.25 -6.95
N ILE A 85 -10.71 8.72 -5.75
CA ILE A 85 -10.35 8.07 -4.49
C ILE A 85 -11.05 6.71 -4.37
N MET A 86 -12.35 6.65 -4.66
CA MET A 86 -13.12 5.42 -4.59
C MET A 86 -12.74 4.39 -5.66
N HIS A 87 -12.16 4.83 -6.77
CA HIS A 87 -11.71 3.95 -7.85
C HIS A 87 -10.63 2.96 -7.40
N CYS A 88 -9.89 3.28 -6.33
CA CYS A 88 -8.90 2.36 -5.77
C CYS A 88 -9.50 1.01 -5.33
N PHE A 89 -10.79 0.92 -5.01
CA PHE A 89 -11.46 -0.33 -4.65
C PHE A 89 -11.85 -1.21 -5.85
N ALA A 90 -11.92 -0.63 -7.04
CA ALA A 90 -12.34 -1.30 -8.26
C ALA A 90 -11.27 -1.26 -9.36
N ASP A 91 -10.02 -1.04 -8.97
CA ASP A 91 -8.89 -1.04 -9.92
C ASP A 91 -8.67 -2.45 -10.49
N PRO A 92 -8.47 -2.59 -11.83
CA PRO A 92 -8.20 -3.88 -12.45
C PRO A 92 -7.01 -4.63 -11.85
N ILE A 93 -6.00 -3.91 -11.35
CA ILE A 93 -4.82 -4.49 -10.69
C ILE A 93 -5.23 -5.20 -9.39
N ILE A 94 -6.18 -4.64 -8.63
CA ILE A 94 -6.69 -5.29 -7.41
C ILE A 94 -7.42 -6.58 -7.76
N MET A 95 -8.21 -6.60 -8.85
CA MET A 95 -8.87 -7.81 -9.31
C MET A 95 -7.87 -8.88 -9.72
N LEU A 96 -6.76 -8.49 -10.36
CA LEU A 96 -5.66 -9.40 -10.67
C LEU A 96 -5.03 -9.98 -9.41
N PHE A 97 -4.77 -9.17 -8.38
CA PHE A 97 -4.24 -9.65 -7.10
C PHE A 97 -5.20 -10.60 -6.39
N ILE A 98 -6.51 -10.30 -6.38
CA ILE A 98 -7.52 -11.20 -5.80
C ILE A 98 -7.48 -12.56 -6.50
N GLY A 99 -7.43 -12.58 -7.84
CA GLY A 99 -7.27 -13.81 -8.61
C GLY A 99 -6.02 -14.58 -8.24
N GLY A 100 -4.88 -13.89 -8.13
CA GLY A 100 -3.61 -14.47 -7.70
C GLY A 100 -3.66 -15.07 -6.29
N PHE A 101 -4.30 -14.40 -5.33
CA PHE A 101 -4.48 -14.92 -3.97
C PHE A 101 -5.36 -16.16 -3.93
N ILE A 102 -6.43 -16.21 -4.73
CA ILE A 102 -7.29 -17.39 -4.83
C ILE A 102 -6.49 -18.58 -5.38
N LEU A 103 -5.69 -18.36 -6.44
CA LEU A 103 -4.81 -19.38 -6.99
C LEU A 103 -3.75 -19.85 -5.98
N ALA A 104 -3.13 -18.93 -5.24
CA ALA A 104 -2.16 -19.27 -4.19
C ALA A 104 -2.79 -20.14 -3.09
N ILE A 105 -3.98 -19.77 -2.60
CA ILE A 105 -4.73 -20.56 -1.61
C ILE A 105 -5.08 -21.96 -2.17
N ALA A 106 -5.49 -22.04 -3.42
CA ALA A 106 -5.79 -23.32 -4.07
C ALA A 106 -4.54 -24.19 -4.20
N ALA A 107 -3.40 -23.62 -4.58
CA ALA A 107 -2.11 -24.31 -4.66
C ALA A 107 -1.68 -24.87 -3.29
N THR A 108 -1.79 -24.07 -2.23
CA THR A 108 -1.45 -24.49 -0.86
C THR A 108 -2.40 -25.60 -0.37
N LYS A 109 -3.71 -25.46 -0.60
CA LYS A 109 -4.68 -26.49 -0.20
C LYS A 109 -4.52 -27.81 -0.95
N SER A 110 -4.07 -27.79 -2.19
CA SER A 110 -3.82 -28.99 -2.99
C SER A 110 -2.44 -29.59 -2.78
N GLY A 111 -1.55 -28.91 -2.04
CA GLY A 111 -0.14 -29.30 -1.87
C GLY A 111 0.70 -29.18 -3.14
N LEU A 112 0.17 -28.48 -4.15
CA LEU A 112 0.85 -28.24 -5.43
C LEU A 112 2.13 -27.42 -5.24
N ASP A 113 2.12 -26.44 -4.36
CA ASP A 113 3.26 -25.62 -3.97
C ASP A 113 4.43 -26.48 -3.46
N ILE A 114 4.16 -27.39 -2.52
CA ILE A 114 5.16 -28.32 -1.98
C ILE A 114 5.68 -29.27 -3.08
N LEU A 115 4.80 -29.79 -3.91
CA LEU A 115 5.17 -30.69 -5.01
C LEU A 115 6.07 -29.99 -6.02
N LEU A 116 5.74 -28.77 -6.40
CA LEU A 116 6.54 -27.94 -7.31
C LEU A 116 7.89 -27.60 -6.68
N ALA A 117 7.91 -27.14 -5.42
CA ALA A 117 9.14 -26.80 -4.73
C ALA A 117 10.10 -28.01 -4.64
N ARG A 118 9.59 -29.20 -4.27
CA ARG A 118 10.39 -30.43 -4.23
C ARG A 118 10.92 -30.82 -5.61
N SER A 119 10.08 -30.73 -6.63
CA SER A 119 10.48 -31.06 -8.01
C SER A 119 11.57 -30.11 -8.51
N MET A 120 11.45 -28.82 -8.21
CA MET A 120 12.42 -27.79 -8.62
C MET A 120 13.72 -27.83 -7.82
N LEU A 121 13.70 -28.27 -6.55
CA LEU A 121 14.90 -28.43 -5.72
C LEU A 121 15.67 -29.70 -6.02
N LYS A 122 15.02 -30.77 -6.54
CA LYS A 122 15.62 -32.05 -6.82
C LYS A 122 16.91 -32.00 -7.67
N PRO A 123 17.04 -31.19 -8.71
CA PRO A 123 18.26 -31.10 -9.52
C PRO A 123 19.49 -30.56 -8.79
N PHE A 124 19.29 -29.84 -7.68
CA PHE A 124 20.40 -29.21 -6.93
C PHE A 124 21.13 -30.17 -5.98
N GLY A 125 20.64 -31.38 -5.83
CA GLY A 125 21.30 -32.43 -5.01
C GLY A 125 21.27 -32.13 -3.51
N THR A 126 22.24 -32.69 -2.76
CA THR A 126 22.29 -32.63 -1.29
C THR A 126 23.40 -31.72 -0.75
N GLN A 127 24.24 -31.13 -1.61
CA GLN A 127 25.29 -30.24 -1.16
C GLN A 127 24.70 -28.88 -0.74
N SER A 128 25.05 -28.44 0.46
CA SER A 128 24.49 -27.23 1.08
C SER A 128 24.55 -25.97 0.19
N ARG A 129 25.66 -25.80 -0.56
CA ARG A 129 25.84 -24.68 -1.49
C ARG A 129 24.80 -24.66 -2.62
N TYR A 130 24.56 -25.82 -3.24
CA TYR A 130 23.61 -25.94 -4.34
C TYR A 130 22.17 -25.93 -3.86
N VAL A 131 21.91 -26.49 -2.68
CA VAL A 131 20.59 -26.41 -2.04
C VAL A 131 20.21 -24.96 -1.76
N LEU A 132 21.14 -24.16 -1.22
CA LEU A 132 20.90 -22.74 -0.99
C LEU A 132 20.63 -21.99 -2.30
N LEU A 133 21.41 -22.26 -3.35
CA LEU A 133 21.19 -21.65 -4.67
C LEU A 133 19.84 -22.09 -5.25
N GLY A 134 19.48 -23.35 -5.14
CA GLY A 134 18.17 -23.86 -5.54
C GLY A 134 17.04 -23.19 -4.79
N PHE A 135 17.17 -22.97 -3.48
CA PHE A 135 16.18 -22.26 -2.67
C PHE A 135 15.97 -20.82 -3.16
N ILE A 136 17.05 -20.10 -3.39
CA ILE A 136 16.99 -18.72 -3.91
C ILE A 136 16.29 -18.68 -5.27
N LEU A 137 16.66 -19.57 -6.20
CA LEU A 137 16.05 -19.63 -7.52
C LEU A 137 14.58 -20.01 -7.49
N VAL A 138 14.21 -21.01 -6.73
CA VAL A 138 12.81 -21.47 -6.58
C VAL A 138 11.97 -20.37 -5.95
N THR A 139 12.46 -19.74 -4.88
CA THR A 139 11.78 -18.61 -4.22
C THR A 139 11.63 -17.43 -5.16
N ALA A 140 12.65 -17.09 -5.95
CA ALA A 140 12.59 -16.03 -6.94
C ALA A 140 11.52 -16.30 -8.01
N VAL A 141 11.46 -17.54 -8.53
CA VAL A 141 10.44 -17.94 -9.51
C VAL A 141 9.04 -17.88 -8.90
N PHE A 142 8.85 -18.43 -7.71
CA PHE A 142 7.54 -18.40 -7.04
C PHE A 142 7.09 -16.98 -6.69
N SER A 143 7.99 -16.11 -6.27
CA SER A 143 7.69 -14.70 -6.00
C SER A 143 7.16 -13.93 -7.20
N MET A 144 7.37 -14.41 -8.42
CA MET A 144 6.79 -13.82 -9.63
C MET A 144 5.30 -14.14 -9.80
N PHE A 145 4.82 -15.24 -9.22
CA PHE A 145 3.47 -15.77 -9.41
C PHE A 145 2.62 -15.78 -8.14
N LEU A 146 3.27 -15.86 -6.98
CA LEU A 146 2.62 -15.95 -5.67
C LEU A 146 2.89 -14.68 -4.84
N SER A 147 2.09 -14.46 -3.81
CA SER A 147 2.39 -13.40 -2.83
C SER A 147 3.69 -13.70 -2.09
N ASN A 148 4.40 -12.66 -1.65
CA ASN A 148 5.66 -12.80 -0.91
C ASN A 148 5.49 -13.67 0.35
N THR A 149 4.36 -13.54 1.05
CA THR A 149 4.05 -14.34 2.24
C THR A 149 3.89 -15.83 1.92
N ALA A 150 3.17 -16.16 0.83
CA ALA A 150 2.99 -17.53 0.39
C ALA A 150 4.29 -18.14 -0.13
N THR A 151 5.18 -17.33 -0.70
CA THR A 151 6.49 -17.78 -1.21
C THR A 151 7.48 -18.04 -0.06
N ALA A 152 7.36 -17.32 1.05
CA ALA A 152 8.23 -17.47 2.21
C ALA A 152 7.85 -18.67 3.10
N ALA A 153 6.60 -19.11 3.06
CA ALA A 153 6.10 -20.27 3.80
C ALA A 153 6.48 -21.61 3.12
#